data_07801f04f1231ee82417bc46b561174a
#
_entry.id   07801f04f1231ee82417bc46b561174a
#
_cell.length_a   1.000
_cell.length_b   1.000
_cell.length_c   1.000
_cell.angle_alpha   90.00
_cell.angle_beta   90.00
_cell.angle_gamma   90.00
#
_symmetry.space_group_name_H-M   'P 1'
#
loop_
_entity.id
_entity.type
_entity.pdbx_description
1 polymer ?
#
loop_
_entity_poly.entity_id
_entity_poly.type
_entity_poly.pdbx_seq_one_letter_code
_entity_poly.pdbx_strand_id
1 'polypeptide(L)'
;RKIYFNNEINYLEEELDTSAFDKDVYSIVMIDRDTEHLMIERKSRRSGIIYKDYAPITLKECQKIFRGDVHWLKDSAYPLLNQLYLEIKINLRTIGVVVDYERQRFRVNHTNDYIEFDLSVKSIYGRKGDLLAEGLDMRERLDSKHVIMTYKQSVNIPPIFKSVLALAPAAP
;
A
#
# COMPACT_ATOMS: atom_id res chain seq x y z
N ARG A 1 4.50 -7.21 -2.81
CA ARG A 1 4.80 -5.99 -3.57
C ARG A 1 3.62 -5.05 -3.57
N LYS A 2 3.89 -3.75 -3.47
CA LYS A 2 2.92 -2.68 -3.74
C LYS A 2 3.49 -1.69 -4.75
N ILE A 3 2.65 -1.25 -5.69
CA ILE A 3 3.00 -0.24 -6.69
C ILE A 3 2.07 0.94 -6.47
N TYR A 4 2.62 2.04 -5.98
CA TYR A 4 1.85 3.22 -5.57
C TYR A 4 1.59 4.18 -6.73
N PHE A 5 0.42 4.80 -6.71
CA PHE A 5 0.07 5.93 -7.58
C PHE A 5 0.29 7.22 -6.81
N ASN A 6 1.19 8.06 -7.29
CA ASN A 6 1.56 9.32 -6.64
C ASN A 6 1.35 10.50 -7.58
N ASN A 7 1.16 11.70 -7.03
CA ASN A 7 1.24 12.95 -7.77
C ASN A 7 2.70 13.36 -7.91
N GLU A 8 3.09 13.94 -9.06
CA GLU A 8 4.48 14.36 -9.29
C GLU A 8 4.96 15.46 -8.31
N ILE A 9 4.04 16.15 -7.66
CA ILE A 9 4.33 17.34 -6.84
C ILE A 9 4.62 16.99 -5.36
N ASN A 10 4.15 15.85 -4.83
CA ASN A 10 4.19 15.58 -3.37
C ASN A 10 4.96 14.32 -2.99
N TYR A 11 6.00 14.01 -3.72
CA TYR A 11 6.68 12.72 -3.64
C TYR A 11 7.36 12.41 -2.30
N LEU A 12 7.82 13.44 -1.59
CA LEU A 12 8.56 13.30 -0.31
C LEU A 12 7.70 13.63 0.90
N GLU A 13 6.63 14.40 0.74
CA GLU A 13 5.79 14.83 1.86
C GLU A 13 4.71 13.80 2.23
N GLU A 14 4.27 12.96 1.29
CA GLU A 14 3.16 12.02 1.53
C GLU A 14 3.54 10.83 2.42
N GLU A 15 4.80 10.41 2.48
CA GLU A 15 5.25 9.32 3.37
C GLU A 15 5.59 9.81 4.78
N LEU A 16 5.99 11.06 4.93
CA LEU A 16 6.44 11.62 6.21
C LEU A 16 5.38 12.44 6.92
N ASP A 17 4.34 12.91 6.18
CA ASP A 17 3.29 13.73 6.77
C ASP A 17 2.25 12.86 7.47
N THR A 18 2.46 12.62 8.76
CA THR A 18 1.45 12.09 9.69
C THR A 18 0.36 13.13 10.00
N SER A 19 0.40 14.30 9.36
CA SER A 19 -0.55 15.36 9.60
C SER A 19 -1.98 15.01 9.16
N ALA A 20 -2.91 15.61 9.86
CA ALA A 20 -4.34 15.38 10.01
C ALA A 20 -5.21 15.47 8.74
N PHE A 21 -4.68 15.38 7.53
CA PHE A 21 -5.50 15.49 6.33
C PHE A 21 -5.99 14.13 5.85
N ASP A 22 -7.28 14.07 5.54
CA ASP A 22 -7.94 12.93 4.92
C ASP A 22 -7.34 12.72 3.52
N LYS A 23 -6.47 11.72 3.38
CA LYS A 23 -5.83 11.38 2.10
C LYS A 23 -6.21 9.98 1.66
N ASP A 24 -6.41 9.82 0.37
CA ASP A 24 -6.57 8.52 -0.28
C ASP A 24 -5.26 8.13 -0.98
N VAL A 25 -4.74 6.96 -0.63
CA VAL A 25 -3.55 6.37 -1.25
C VAL A 25 -3.99 5.17 -2.08
N TYR A 26 -3.63 5.16 -3.35
CA TYR A 26 -3.93 4.08 -4.27
C TYR A 26 -2.69 3.26 -4.57
N SER A 27 -2.82 1.94 -4.62
CA SER A 27 -1.74 1.04 -5.00
C SER A 27 -2.25 -0.20 -5.74
N ILE A 28 -1.41 -0.77 -6.61
CA ILE A 28 -1.57 -2.14 -7.08
C ILE A 28 -0.90 -3.04 -6.04
N VAL A 29 -1.59 -4.08 -5.60
CA VAL A 29 -1.11 -5.05 -4.60
C VAL A 29 -0.90 -6.40 -5.27
N MET A 30 0.29 -6.97 -5.08
CA MET A 30 0.65 -8.32 -5.45
C MET A 30 1.18 -9.04 -4.20
N ILE A 31 0.55 -10.15 -3.82
CA ILE A 31 0.91 -10.96 -2.65
C ILE A 31 1.66 -12.20 -3.16
N ASP A 32 2.76 -12.56 -2.49
CA ASP A 32 3.56 -13.76 -2.77
C ASP A 32 3.97 -13.93 -4.25
N ARG A 33 4.16 -12.78 -4.94
CA ARG A 33 4.47 -12.72 -6.39
C ARG A 33 3.39 -13.36 -7.29
N ASP A 34 2.19 -13.52 -6.75
CA ASP A 34 1.06 -14.05 -7.47
C ASP A 34 0.47 -12.98 -8.41
N THR A 35 0.62 -13.21 -9.71
CA THR A 35 0.08 -12.34 -10.77
C THR A 35 -1.35 -12.69 -11.18
N GLU A 36 -1.91 -13.78 -10.66
CA GLU A 36 -3.29 -14.17 -10.93
C GLU A 36 -4.27 -13.43 -10.00
N HIS A 37 -3.80 -12.99 -8.82
CA HIS A 37 -4.62 -12.32 -7.81
C HIS A 37 -4.13 -10.88 -7.53
N LEU A 38 -4.06 -10.08 -8.58
CA LEU A 38 -3.73 -8.66 -8.45
C LEU A 38 -4.94 -7.85 -8.00
N MET A 39 -4.71 -6.83 -7.17
CA MET A 39 -5.78 -5.96 -6.66
C MET A 39 -5.35 -4.49 -6.73
N ILE A 40 -6.30 -3.61 -6.99
CA ILE A 40 -6.18 -2.19 -6.63
C ILE A 40 -6.62 -2.05 -5.16
N GLU A 41 -5.76 -1.46 -4.34
CA GLU A 41 -6.08 -1.06 -2.97
C GLU A 41 -6.24 0.47 -2.93
N ARG A 42 -7.30 0.94 -2.27
CA ARG A 42 -7.39 2.31 -1.75
C ARG A 42 -7.27 2.26 -0.24
N LYS A 43 -6.29 2.96 0.31
CA LYS A 43 -6.16 3.22 1.73
C LYS A 43 -6.59 4.65 2.00
N SER A 44 -7.68 4.82 2.75
CA SER A 44 -8.24 6.11 3.14
C SER A 44 -8.04 6.33 4.63
N ARG A 45 -7.67 7.54 5.03
CA ARG A 45 -7.69 7.95 6.44
C ARG A 45 -8.80 8.96 6.63
N ARG A 46 -9.72 8.70 7.56
CA ARG A 46 -10.82 9.59 7.91
C ARG A 46 -10.92 9.68 9.43
N SER A 47 -10.75 10.88 9.98
CA SER A 47 -10.82 11.12 11.44
C SER A 47 -9.95 10.14 12.26
N GLY A 48 -8.75 9.86 11.78
CA GLY A 48 -7.81 8.93 12.43
C GLY A 48 -8.07 7.44 12.15
N ILE A 49 -9.20 7.08 11.53
CA ILE A 49 -9.53 5.70 11.19
C ILE A 49 -9.04 5.38 9.77
N ILE A 50 -8.40 4.22 9.63
CA ILE A 50 -7.92 3.73 8.33
C ILE A 50 -8.94 2.75 7.75
N TYR A 51 -9.38 3.06 6.53
CA TYR A 51 -10.23 2.20 5.71
C TYR A 51 -9.41 1.66 4.54
N LYS A 52 -9.72 0.45 4.12
CA LYS A 52 -9.10 -0.18 2.94
C LYS A 52 -10.17 -0.79 2.07
N ASP A 53 -10.21 -0.39 0.82
CA ASP A 53 -11.07 -0.94 -0.21
C ASP A 53 -10.22 -1.65 -1.25
N TYR A 54 -10.75 -2.71 -1.83
CA TYR A 54 -10.06 -3.53 -2.81
C TYR A 54 -10.93 -3.80 -4.04
N ALA A 55 -10.31 -3.80 -5.21
CA ALA A 55 -10.93 -4.25 -6.45
C ALA A 55 -9.96 -5.19 -7.20
N PRO A 56 -10.38 -6.38 -7.62
CA PRO A 56 -9.52 -7.28 -8.37
C PRO A 56 -9.25 -6.71 -9.78
N ILE A 57 -8.05 -6.96 -10.27
CA ILE A 57 -7.67 -6.70 -11.67
C ILE A 57 -6.89 -7.89 -12.22
N THR A 58 -7.00 -8.12 -13.51
CA THR A 58 -6.21 -9.12 -14.22
C THR A 58 -4.80 -8.62 -14.52
N LEU A 59 -3.87 -9.54 -14.80
CA LEU A 59 -2.53 -9.20 -15.28
C LEU A 59 -2.56 -8.31 -16.53
N LYS A 60 -3.47 -8.60 -17.48
CA LYS A 60 -3.65 -7.81 -18.70
C LYS A 60 -4.08 -6.36 -18.38
N GLU A 61 -4.99 -6.19 -17.46
CA GLU A 61 -5.45 -4.86 -17.01
C GLU A 61 -4.34 -4.10 -16.28
N CYS A 62 -3.59 -4.78 -15.43
CA CYS A 62 -2.40 -4.20 -14.78
C CYS A 62 -1.38 -3.70 -15.82
N GLN A 63 -1.08 -4.51 -16.84
CA GLN A 63 -0.19 -4.14 -17.93
C GLN A 63 -0.73 -2.95 -18.77
N LYS A 64 -2.05 -2.84 -18.96
CA LYS A 64 -2.66 -1.66 -19.58
C LYS A 64 -2.40 -0.40 -18.75
N ILE A 65 -2.57 -0.47 -17.44
CA ILE A 65 -2.28 0.65 -16.53
C ILE A 65 -0.81 1.08 -16.69
N PHE A 66 0.15 0.15 -16.75
CA PHE A 66 1.57 0.47 -16.94
C PHE A 66 1.88 1.17 -18.26
N ARG A 67 1.07 0.94 -19.28
CA ARG A 67 1.18 1.60 -20.60
C ARG A 67 0.39 2.91 -20.69
N GLY A 68 -0.31 3.30 -19.62
CA GLY A 68 -1.17 4.49 -19.59
C GLY A 68 -2.55 4.28 -20.25
N ASP A 69 -2.88 3.06 -20.67
CA ASP A 69 -4.21 2.71 -21.15
C ASP A 69 -5.14 2.45 -19.96
N VAL A 70 -5.80 3.52 -19.51
CA VAL A 70 -6.65 3.54 -18.31
C VAL A 70 -8.13 3.80 -18.61
N HIS A 71 -8.52 3.95 -19.88
CA HIS A 71 -9.91 4.30 -20.24
C HIS A 71 -10.94 3.26 -19.76
N TRP A 72 -10.58 2.01 -19.76
CA TRP A 72 -11.43 0.91 -19.32
C TRP A 72 -11.84 1.01 -17.84
N LEU A 73 -11.03 1.70 -17.00
CA LEU A 73 -11.33 1.88 -15.58
C LEU A 73 -12.65 2.61 -15.34
N LYS A 74 -13.03 3.56 -16.22
CA LYS A 74 -14.27 4.36 -16.06
C LYS A 74 -15.55 3.53 -16.22
N ASP A 75 -15.48 2.44 -16.98
CA ASP A 75 -16.62 1.59 -17.33
C ASP A 75 -16.60 0.28 -16.50
N SER A 76 -15.75 0.19 -15.49
CA SER A 76 -15.63 -0.97 -14.62
C SER A 76 -16.85 -1.12 -13.71
N ALA A 77 -17.24 -2.37 -13.45
CA ALA A 77 -18.25 -2.70 -12.45
C ALA A 77 -17.82 -2.39 -11.00
N TYR A 78 -16.53 -2.17 -10.76
CA TYR A 78 -15.98 -1.85 -9.46
C TYR A 78 -15.88 -0.33 -9.25
N PRO A 79 -16.64 0.28 -8.32
CA PRO A 79 -16.60 1.73 -8.08
C PRO A 79 -15.22 2.26 -7.75
N LEU A 80 -14.37 1.45 -7.10
CA LEU A 80 -12.99 1.81 -6.78
C LEU A 80 -12.15 2.06 -8.04
N LEU A 81 -12.37 1.29 -9.11
CA LEU A 81 -11.65 1.47 -10.38
C LEU A 81 -12.12 2.73 -11.12
N ASN A 82 -13.43 3.05 -11.04
CA ASN A 82 -13.95 4.32 -11.59
C ASN A 82 -13.33 5.53 -10.86
N GLN A 83 -13.19 5.45 -9.53
CA GLN A 83 -12.52 6.48 -8.75
C GLN A 83 -11.05 6.61 -9.10
N LEU A 84 -10.33 5.49 -9.26
CA LEU A 84 -8.92 5.51 -9.70
C LEU A 84 -8.79 6.19 -11.08
N TYR A 85 -9.74 5.97 -12.00
CA TYR A 85 -9.76 6.68 -13.27
C TYR A 85 -9.79 8.20 -13.10
N LEU A 86 -10.66 8.70 -12.21
CA LEU A 86 -10.74 10.12 -11.92
C LEU A 86 -9.46 10.65 -11.29
N GLU A 87 -8.87 9.90 -10.36
CA GLU A 87 -7.59 10.26 -9.75
C GLU A 87 -6.46 10.39 -10.78
N ILE A 88 -6.39 9.47 -11.74
CA ILE A 88 -5.39 9.53 -12.81
C ILE A 88 -5.65 10.71 -13.77
N LYS A 89 -6.92 10.98 -14.12
CA LYS A 89 -7.26 11.98 -15.13
C LYS A 89 -7.36 13.40 -14.59
N ILE A 90 -7.89 13.58 -13.39
CA ILE A 90 -8.12 14.89 -12.79
C ILE A 90 -6.96 15.27 -11.88
N ASN A 91 -6.53 14.36 -11.00
CA ASN A 91 -5.48 14.62 -10.03
C ASN A 91 -4.08 14.25 -10.55
N LEU A 92 -3.98 13.85 -11.84
CA LEU A 92 -2.74 13.54 -12.55
C LEU A 92 -1.87 12.50 -11.82
N ARG A 93 -2.51 11.54 -11.12
CA ARG A 93 -1.77 10.48 -10.48
C ARG A 93 -1.12 9.57 -11.52
N THR A 94 0.12 9.24 -11.28
CA THR A 94 0.91 8.33 -12.12
C THR A 94 1.51 7.23 -11.27
N ILE A 95 1.98 6.16 -11.90
CA ILE A 95 2.77 5.16 -11.20
C ILE A 95 4.05 5.80 -10.68
N GLY A 96 4.28 5.67 -9.40
CA GLY A 96 5.39 6.29 -8.70
C GLY A 96 6.38 5.27 -8.13
N VAL A 97 6.13 4.77 -6.94
CA VAL A 97 7.05 3.90 -6.20
C VAL A 97 6.58 2.45 -6.23
N VAL A 98 7.53 1.55 -6.46
CA VAL A 98 7.36 0.12 -6.20
C VAL A 98 8.02 -0.20 -4.86
N VAL A 99 7.31 -0.85 -3.97
CA VAL A 99 7.79 -1.26 -2.65
C VAL A 99 7.61 -2.77 -2.48
N ASP A 100 8.70 -3.44 -2.15
CA ASP A 100 8.69 -4.83 -1.71
C ASP A 100 8.96 -4.91 -0.21
N TYR A 101 8.28 -5.80 0.46
CA TYR A 101 8.51 -6.13 1.86
C TYR A 101 8.00 -7.53 2.17
N GLU A 102 8.53 -8.12 3.22
CA GLU A 102 8.01 -9.34 3.82
C GLU A 102 7.11 -8.95 5.00
N ARG A 103 5.89 -9.48 5.03
CA ARG A 103 4.94 -9.17 6.11
C ARG A 103 4.68 -10.39 6.96
N GLN A 104 4.94 -10.27 8.26
CA GLN A 104 4.52 -11.21 9.27
C GLN A 104 3.33 -10.65 10.02
N ARG A 105 2.23 -11.41 10.09
CA ARG A 105 1.02 -11.01 10.81
C ARG A 105 0.72 -11.96 11.94
N PHE A 106 0.57 -11.41 13.13
CA PHE A 106 0.19 -12.14 14.34
C PHE A 106 -1.20 -11.69 14.76
N ARG A 107 -2.14 -12.63 14.81
CA ARG A 107 -3.51 -12.37 15.25
C ARG A 107 -3.70 -12.88 16.67
N VAL A 108 -4.54 -12.19 17.44
CA VAL A 108 -5.04 -12.71 18.70
C VAL A 108 -6.24 -13.59 18.43
N ASN A 109 -6.22 -14.82 18.95
CA ASN A 109 -7.33 -15.75 18.78
C ASN A 109 -8.65 -15.13 19.26
N HIS A 110 -9.73 -15.39 18.51
CA HIS A 110 -11.08 -14.93 18.78
C HIS A 110 -11.28 -13.41 18.76
N THR A 111 -10.34 -12.64 18.20
CA THR A 111 -10.45 -11.19 18.00
C THR A 111 -10.11 -10.79 16.57
N ASN A 112 -10.40 -9.55 16.21
CA ASN A 112 -9.95 -8.96 14.94
C ASN A 112 -8.64 -8.15 15.11
N ASP A 113 -8.01 -8.25 16.29
CA ASP A 113 -6.78 -7.55 16.59
C ASP A 113 -5.59 -8.27 15.99
N TYR A 114 -4.67 -7.52 15.44
CA TYR A 114 -3.43 -8.06 14.89
C TYR A 114 -2.28 -7.05 14.98
N ILE A 115 -1.08 -7.58 15.01
CA ILE A 115 0.16 -6.85 14.77
C ILE A 115 0.76 -7.35 13.46
N GLU A 116 1.23 -6.44 12.64
CA GLU A 116 2.00 -6.71 11.43
C GLU A 116 3.40 -6.14 11.59
N PHE A 117 4.39 -6.90 11.14
CA PHE A 117 5.77 -6.45 10.98
C PHE A 117 6.13 -6.52 9.51
N ASP A 118 6.52 -5.38 8.93
CA ASP A 118 7.06 -5.32 7.59
C ASP A 118 8.59 -5.30 7.70
N LEU A 119 9.22 -6.32 7.10
CA LEU A 119 10.65 -6.57 7.13
C LEU A 119 11.23 -6.41 5.71
N SER A 120 12.54 -6.23 5.63
CA SER A 120 13.28 -6.20 4.35
C SER A 120 12.68 -5.22 3.34
N VAL A 121 12.28 -4.04 3.81
CA VAL A 121 11.59 -3.05 2.98
C VAL A 121 12.57 -2.50 1.93
N LYS A 122 12.21 -2.68 0.65
CA LYS A 122 12.97 -2.21 -0.51
C LYS A 122 12.07 -1.39 -1.41
N SER A 123 12.63 -0.42 -2.10
CA SER A 123 11.86 0.34 -3.08
C SER A 123 12.66 0.78 -4.29
N ILE A 124 11.92 1.04 -5.37
CA ILE A 124 12.44 1.67 -6.59
C ILE A 124 11.37 2.60 -7.15
N TYR A 125 11.81 3.68 -7.80
CA TYR A 125 10.92 4.53 -8.58
C TYR A 125 10.64 3.88 -9.94
N GLY A 126 9.36 3.56 -10.18
CA GLY A 126 8.96 2.81 -11.36
C GLY A 126 8.20 3.68 -12.34
N ARG A 127 8.89 4.25 -13.32
CA ARG A 127 8.21 5.00 -14.38
C ARG A 127 8.06 4.23 -15.69
N LYS A 128 8.85 3.18 -15.93
CA LYS A 128 8.84 2.39 -17.18
C LYS A 128 9.25 0.94 -16.91
N GLY A 129 8.72 0.02 -17.70
CA GLY A 129 9.08 -1.39 -17.67
C GLY A 129 8.05 -2.29 -17.00
N ASP A 130 8.39 -3.54 -16.84
CA ASP A 130 7.57 -4.51 -16.13
C ASP A 130 7.81 -4.39 -14.61
N LEU A 131 6.94 -3.65 -13.94
CA LEU A 131 7.03 -3.41 -12.51
C LEU A 131 6.60 -4.63 -11.66
N LEU A 132 6.11 -5.69 -12.30
CA LEU A 132 5.83 -6.97 -11.65
C LEU A 132 7.01 -7.94 -11.73
N ALA A 133 8.00 -7.66 -12.60
CA ALA A 133 9.15 -8.54 -12.81
C ALA A 133 9.88 -8.86 -11.50
N GLU A 134 10.42 -10.07 -11.44
CA GLU A 134 11.41 -10.44 -10.45
C GLU A 134 12.73 -9.73 -10.74
N GLY A 135 13.56 -9.49 -9.77
CA GLY A 135 14.90 -8.93 -10.00
C GLY A 135 14.95 -7.45 -10.34
N LEU A 136 13.92 -6.67 -9.99
CA LEU A 136 14.05 -5.22 -10.00
C LEU A 136 15.19 -4.78 -9.09
N ASP A 137 16.06 -3.86 -9.59
CA ASP A 137 17.17 -3.29 -8.81
C ASP A 137 16.62 -2.31 -7.76
N MET A 138 16.15 -2.87 -6.66
CA MET A 138 15.49 -2.14 -5.57
C MET A 138 16.51 -1.79 -4.47
N ARG A 139 16.38 -0.58 -3.95
CA ARG A 139 17.22 -0.12 -2.82
C ARG A 139 16.57 -0.46 -1.50
N GLU A 140 17.35 -0.93 -0.54
CA GLU A 140 16.91 -1.10 0.83
C GLU A 140 16.55 0.25 1.44
N ARG A 141 15.43 0.27 2.19
CA ARG A 141 14.90 1.46 2.86
C ARG A 141 14.97 1.38 4.38
N LEU A 142 15.06 0.17 4.89
CA LEU A 142 15.29 -0.10 6.31
C LEU A 142 16.49 -1.03 6.42
N ASP A 143 17.37 -0.75 7.35
CA ASP A 143 18.43 -1.69 7.69
C ASP A 143 17.85 -2.94 8.37
N SER A 144 18.65 -3.99 8.48
CA SER A 144 18.22 -5.28 9.02
C SER A 144 17.83 -5.27 10.51
N LYS A 145 18.07 -4.17 11.21
CA LYS A 145 17.77 -4.00 12.65
C LYS A 145 16.42 -3.30 12.87
N HIS A 146 15.81 -2.74 11.81
CA HIS A 146 14.58 -1.99 11.90
C HIS A 146 13.44 -2.72 11.16
N VAL A 147 12.26 -2.62 11.71
CA VAL A 147 11.02 -3.14 11.12
C VAL A 147 9.92 -2.10 11.24
N ILE A 148 8.97 -2.08 10.31
CA ILE A 148 7.77 -1.27 10.44
C ILE A 148 6.73 -2.11 11.17
N MET A 149 6.30 -1.66 12.34
CA MET A 149 5.23 -2.31 13.07
C MET A 149 3.91 -1.56 12.86
N THR A 150 2.89 -2.29 12.44
CA THR A 150 1.52 -1.79 12.35
C THR A 150 0.62 -2.58 13.29
N TYR A 151 -0.14 -1.87 14.09
CA TYR A 151 -1.09 -2.48 15.02
C TYR A 151 -2.52 -2.09 14.66
N LYS A 152 -3.39 -3.09 14.50
CA LYS A 152 -4.84 -2.88 14.39
C LYS A 152 -5.50 -3.20 15.72
N GLN A 153 -6.10 -2.18 16.31
CA GLN A 153 -6.73 -2.22 17.62
C GLN A 153 -8.25 -2.24 17.51
N SER A 154 -8.89 -3.15 18.25
CA SER A 154 -10.28 -3.03 18.69
C SER A 154 -10.35 -2.28 20.04
N VAL A 155 -11.50 -2.32 20.71
CA VAL A 155 -11.76 -1.53 21.92
C VAL A 155 -10.77 -1.82 23.06
N ASN A 156 -10.26 -3.05 23.18
CA ASN A 156 -9.35 -3.46 24.25
C ASN A 156 -8.05 -4.02 23.68
N ILE A 157 -6.92 -3.41 24.04
CA ILE A 157 -5.58 -3.90 23.66
C ILE A 157 -5.27 -5.17 24.49
N PRO A 158 -5.07 -6.33 23.86
CA PRO A 158 -4.65 -7.53 24.56
C PRO A 158 -3.34 -7.30 25.35
N PRO A 159 -3.16 -7.89 26.55
CA PRO A 159 -1.96 -7.67 27.38
C PRO A 159 -0.65 -7.93 26.66
N ILE A 160 -0.60 -8.99 25.82
CA ILE A 160 0.59 -9.34 25.04
C ILE A 160 0.97 -8.22 24.06
N PHE A 161 0.00 -7.53 23.47
CA PHE A 161 0.26 -6.42 22.55
C PHE A 161 0.74 -5.17 23.29
N LYS A 162 0.23 -4.94 24.53
CA LYS A 162 0.75 -3.85 25.38
C LYS A 162 2.24 -4.02 25.67
N SER A 163 2.67 -5.24 25.95
CA SER A 163 4.09 -5.54 26.20
C SER A 163 4.94 -5.28 24.95
N VAL A 164 4.48 -5.68 23.75
CA VAL A 164 5.20 -5.43 22.51
C VAL A 164 5.25 -3.93 22.18
N LEU A 165 4.13 -3.22 22.34
CA LEU A 165 4.06 -1.78 22.09
C LEU A 165 4.95 -0.99 23.05
N ALA A 166 5.11 -1.44 24.30
CA ALA A 166 5.99 -0.79 25.29
C ALA A 166 7.48 -0.91 24.92
N LEU A 167 7.86 -1.88 24.08
CA LEU A 167 9.23 -2.05 23.60
C LEU A 167 9.52 -1.23 22.33
N ALA A 168 8.49 -0.76 21.64
CA ALA A 168 8.65 0.03 20.42
C ALA A 168 8.99 1.48 20.80
N PRO A 169 10.02 2.09 20.18
CA PRO A 169 10.23 3.53 20.33
C PRO A 169 9.00 4.26 19.79
N ALA A 170 8.60 5.34 20.47
CA ALA A 170 7.55 6.20 19.93
C ALA A 170 7.98 6.69 18.54
N ALA A 171 7.10 6.57 17.56
CA ALA A 171 7.33 7.19 16.26
C ALA A 171 7.43 8.71 16.46
N PRO A 172 8.40 9.36 15.82
CA PRO A 172 8.54 10.81 15.90
C PRO A 172 7.31 11.53 15.34
#